data_c29911f2ec707728321e1b1a670bb5d2
#
_entry.id   c29911f2ec707728321e1b1a670bb5d2
#
_cell.length_a   1.000
_cell.length_b   1.000
_cell.length_c   1.000
_cell.angle_alpha   90.00
_cell.angle_beta   90.00
_cell.angle_gamma   90.00
#
_symmetry.space_group_name_H-M   'P 1'
#
loop_
_entity.id
_entity.type
_entity.pdbx_description
1 polymer ?
#
loop_
_entity_poly.entity_id
_entity_poly.type
_entity_poly.pdbx_seq_one_letter_code
_entity_poly.pdbx_strand_id
1 'polypeptide(L)'
;KNSSIANTMSATYMALAAFFPANLPRNEGTFRSVSLVMPEGSAVNPRPPAPMTMNTVFIAHQIIHAIWQALGSARPDLACAGWGRAIHPISAGHDGARDHDFIMYHWHGMPGAGAVEGRDGFGQIGHLNALGGLTIPNLEDYEQLYPVRYIRQELRCDGGGPGKWRGGTGIEYTVETDNPAVFYFRSEGLGPPSGYGAHDGHAGA
;
A
#
# COMPACT_ATOMS: atom_id res chain seq x y z
N LYS A 1 14.07 7.76 -3.68
CA LYS A 1 13.24 6.70 -4.29
C LYS A 1 12.81 7.15 -5.68
N ASN A 2 12.86 6.25 -6.67
CA ASN A 2 12.53 6.57 -8.05
C ASN A 2 11.58 5.52 -8.62
N SER A 3 10.86 5.88 -9.70
CA SER A 3 9.93 5.01 -10.41
C SER A 3 10.37 4.83 -11.86
N SER A 4 10.35 3.62 -12.36
CA SER A 4 10.51 3.38 -13.81
C SER A 4 9.35 4.00 -14.58
N ILE A 5 9.58 4.33 -15.86
CA ILE A 5 8.53 4.86 -16.75
C ILE A 5 7.30 3.95 -16.74
N ALA A 6 7.50 2.65 -16.90
CA ALA A 6 6.41 1.69 -16.92
C ALA A 6 5.58 1.70 -15.64
N ASN A 7 6.25 1.78 -14.47
CA ASN A 7 5.55 1.88 -13.19
C ASN A 7 4.82 3.22 -13.03
N THR A 8 5.42 4.32 -13.48
CA THR A 8 4.79 5.65 -13.45
C THR A 8 3.53 5.66 -14.32
N MET A 9 3.58 5.10 -15.53
CA MET A 9 2.42 4.97 -16.40
C MET A 9 1.33 4.10 -15.76
N SER A 10 1.70 2.93 -15.24
CA SER A 10 0.77 2.01 -14.59
C SER A 10 0.07 2.67 -13.38
N ALA A 11 0.83 3.30 -12.50
CA ALA A 11 0.27 4.01 -11.34
C ALA A 11 -0.68 5.16 -11.74
N THR A 12 -0.32 5.89 -12.81
CA THR A 12 -1.18 6.95 -13.34
C THR A 12 -2.49 6.38 -13.88
N TYR A 13 -2.44 5.31 -14.66
CA TYR A 13 -3.64 4.66 -15.21
C TYR A 13 -4.53 4.07 -14.11
N MET A 14 -3.93 3.48 -13.08
CA MET A 14 -4.67 3.02 -11.90
C MET A 14 -5.38 4.18 -11.19
N ALA A 15 -4.70 5.30 -11.00
CA ALA A 15 -5.29 6.47 -10.37
C ALA A 15 -6.47 7.03 -11.19
N LEU A 16 -6.30 7.17 -12.50
CA LEU A 16 -7.33 7.69 -13.40
C LEU A 16 -8.54 6.74 -13.49
N ALA A 17 -8.33 5.44 -13.35
CA ALA A 17 -9.40 4.45 -13.39
C ALA A 17 -10.47 4.66 -12.32
N ALA A 18 -10.14 5.31 -11.19
CA ALA A 18 -11.11 5.67 -10.15
C ALA A 18 -12.10 6.75 -10.61
N PHE A 19 -11.74 7.55 -11.61
CA PHE A 19 -12.56 8.63 -12.16
C PHE A 19 -13.30 8.24 -13.44
N PHE A 20 -13.14 7.02 -13.92
CA PHE A 20 -13.82 6.52 -15.09
C PHE A 20 -15.06 5.68 -14.71
N PRO A 21 -16.07 5.61 -15.57
CA PRO A 21 -17.21 4.72 -15.36
C PRO A 21 -16.76 3.28 -15.10
N ALA A 22 -17.42 2.60 -14.17
CA ALA A 22 -17.04 1.25 -13.75
C ALA A 22 -17.08 0.22 -14.90
N ASN A 23 -17.94 0.42 -15.88
CA ASN A 23 -18.10 -0.43 -17.05
C ASN A 23 -17.14 -0.11 -18.20
N LEU A 24 -16.31 0.93 -18.07
CA LEU A 24 -15.32 1.26 -19.10
C LEU A 24 -14.21 0.19 -19.11
N PRO A 25 -13.87 -0.40 -20.26
CA PRO A 25 -12.78 -1.35 -20.35
C PRO A 25 -11.44 -0.75 -19.88
N ARG A 26 -10.64 -1.54 -19.21
CA ARG A 26 -9.30 -1.13 -18.74
C ARG A 26 -8.24 -1.67 -19.70
N ASN A 27 -8.04 -0.96 -20.80
CA ASN A 27 -7.10 -1.34 -21.86
C ASN A 27 -6.41 -0.11 -22.46
N GLU A 28 -5.49 -0.33 -23.38
CA GLU A 28 -4.73 0.70 -24.07
C GLU A 28 -5.64 1.75 -24.74
N GLY A 29 -6.76 1.34 -25.32
CA GLY A 29 -7.72 2.24 -25.97
C GLY A 29 -8.30 3.28 -25.01
N THR A 30 -8.58 2.87 -23.77
CA THR A 30 -9.12 3.76 -22.72
C THR A 30 -8.12 4.85 -22.35
N PHE A 31 -6.84 4.53 -22.29
CA PHE A 31 -5.80 5.47 -21.86
C PHE A 31 -5.10 6.19 -23.02
N ARG A 32 -5.48 5.93 -24.29
CA ARG A 32 -4.85 6.50 -25.48
C ARG A 32 -4.84 8.05 -25.49
N SER A 33 -5.86 8.68 -24.91
CA SER A 33 -5.95 10.14 -24.82
C SER A 33 -5.14 10.73 -23.67
N VAL A 34 -4.52 9.91 -22.84
CA VAL A 34 -3.74 10.37 -21.69
C VAL A 34 -2.29 10.54 -22.12
N SER A 35 -1.82 11.78 -22.12
CA SER A 35 -0.41 12.11 -22.37
C SER A 35 0.29 12.38 -21.05
N LEU A 36 1.40 11.67 -20.80
CA LEU A 36 2.20 11.85 -19.59
C LEU A 36 3.47 12.62 -19.91
N VAL A 37 3.68 13.72 -19.22
CA VAL A 37 4.92 14.50 -19.29
C VAL A 37 5.81 14.06 -18.13
N MET A 38 6.84 13.27 -18.42
CA MET A 38 7.78 12.72 -17.44
C MET A 38 9.20 13.20 -17.75
N PRO A 39 9.64 14.34 -17.20
CA PRO A 39 10.97 14.85 -17.48
C PRO A 39 12.07 13.82 -17.13
N GLU A 40 13.00 13.63 -18.05
CA GLU A 40 14.11 12.71 -17.86
C GLU A 40 15.00 13.17 -16.69
N GLY A 41 15.44 12.23 -15.86
CA GLY A 41 16.22 12.50 -14.65
C GLY A 41 15.37 12.83 -13.43
N SER A 42 14.03 12.91 -13.56
CA SER A 42 13.11 13.08 -12.44
C SER A 42 12.86 11.77 -11.69
N ALA A 43 12.24 11.86 -10.51
CA ALA A 43 11.88 10.69 -9.72
C ALA A 43 10.89 9.74 -10.43
N VAL A 44 10.14 10.22 -11.41
CA VAL A 44 9.17 9.45 -12.19
C VAL A 44 9.70 8.98 -13.55
N ASN A 45 10.92 9.40 -13.92
CA ASN A 45 11.65 9.01 -15.12
C ASN A 45 13.16 9.13 -14.85
N PRO A 46 13.74 8.27 -14.00
CA PRO A 46 15.12 8.38 -13.57
C PRO A 46 16.10 7.91 -14.65
N ARG A 47 17.29 8.47 -14.63
CA ARG A 47 18.42 7.97 -15.44
C ARG A 47 19.19 6.88 -14.66
N PRO A 48 19.65 5.83 -15.33
CA PRO A 48 20.60 4.89 -14.72
C PRO A 48 21.86 5.62 -14.20
N PRO A 49 22.43 5.19 -13.07
CA PRO A 49 22.11 4.05 -12.19
C PRO A 49 21.18 4.38 -11.00
N ALA A 50 20.19 5.23 -11.17
CA ALA A 50 19.31 5.64 -10.07
C ALA A 50 18.61 4.42 -9.41
N PRO A 51 18.59 4.35 -8.07
CA PRO A 51 17.98 3.23 -7.36
C PRO A 51 16.46 3.24 -7.50
N MET A 52 15.86 2.08 -7.83
CA MET A 52 14.42 1.91 -8.04
C MET A 52 13.80 0.81 -7.17
N THR A 53 14.42 0.45 -6.07
CA THR A 53 13.90 -0.59 -5.17
C THR A 53 12.50 -0.23 -4.67
N MET A 54 11.59 -1.21 -4.71
CA MET A 54 10.20 -1.09 -4.25
C MET A 54 9.40 0.05 -4.90
N ASN A 55 9.72 0.39 -6.13
CA ASN A 55 9.03 1.47 -6.86
C ASN A 55 7.53 1.19 -7.06
N THR A 56 7.16 -0.06 -7.28
CA THR A 56 5.76 -0.48 -7.46
C THR A 56 4.93 -0.32 -6.18
N VAL A 57 5.54 -0.42 -5.02
CA VAL A 57 4.84 -0.27 -3.74
C VAL A 57 4.87 1.18 -3.28
N PHE A 58 6.05 1.77 -3.16
CA PHE A 58 6.18 3.08 -2.53
C PHE A 58 5.88 4.25 -3.47
N ILE A 59 6.52 4.30 -4.63
CA ILE A 59 6.33 5.44 -5.53
C ILE A 59 5.00 5.38 -6.26
N ALA A 60 4.54 4.18 -6.67
CA ALA A 60 3.21 4.03 -7.26
C ALA A 60 2.10 4.55 -6.33
N HIS A 61 2.17 4.25 -5.04
CA HIS A 61 1.23 4.73 -4.04
C HIS A 61 1.20 6.27 -3.98
N GLN A 62 2.37 6.91 -3.99
CA GLN A 62 2.47 8.37 -3.97
C GLN A 62 1.92 9.01 -5.25
N ILE A 63 2.19 8.43 -6.42
CA ILE A 63 1.66 8.89 -7.70
C ILE A 63 0.13 8.83 -7.68
N ILE A 64 -0.44 7.70 -7.25
CA ILE A 64 -1.89 7.51 -7.16
C ILE A 64 -2.51 8.54 -6.22
N HIS A 65 -1.96 8.72 -5.03
CA HIS A 65 -2.47 9.71 -4.06
C HIS A 65 -2.38 11.14 -4.57
N ALA A 66 -1.29 11.52 -5.24
CA ALA A 66 -1.14 12.86 -5.81
C ALA A 66 -2.21 13.14 -6.88
N ILE A 67 -2.49 12.15 -7.74
CA ILE A 67 -3.53 12.27 -8.78
C ILE A 67 -4.92 12.31 -8.15
N TRP A 68 -5.20 11.46 -7.16
CA TRP A 68 -6.50 11.45 -6.48
C TRP A 68 -6.79 12.76 -5.75
N GLN A 69 -5.79 13.35 -5.09
CA GLN A 69 -5.94 14.66 -4.45
C GLN A 69 -6.21 15.76 -5.49
N ALA A 70 -5.46 15.76 -6.58
CA ALA A 70 -5.63 16.76 -7.64
C ALA A 70 -7.00 16.66 -8.32
N LEU A 71 -7.44 15.46 -8.70
CA LEU A 71 -8.71 15.26 -9.38
C LEU A 71 -9.91 15.28 -8.42
N GLY A 72 -9.74 14.83 -7.18
CA GLY A 72 -10.78 14.87 -6.17
C GLY A 72 -11.25 16.27 -5.82
N SER A 73 -10.37 17.27 -5.90
CA SER A 73 -10.77 18.67 -5.73
C SER A 73 -11.69 19.17 -6.84
N ALA A 74 -11.54 18.64 -8.07
CA ALA A 74 -12.38 19.00 -9.22
C ALA A 74 -13.64 18.10 -9.31
N ARG A 75 -13.58 16.89 -8.80
CA ARG A 75 -14.68 15.91 -8.79
C ARG A 75 -14.88 15.34 -7.38
N PRO A 76 -15.47 16.14 -6.49
CA PRO A 76 -15.72 15.74 -5.10
C PRO A 76 -16.53 14.44 -4.95
N ASP A 77 -17.45 14.22 -5.87
CA ASP A 77 -18.30 13.02 -5.94
C ASP A 77 -17.52 11.73 -6.23
N LEU A 78 -16.32 11.83 -6.78
CA LEU A 78 -15.41 10.70 -7.07
C LEU A 78 -14.15 10.73 -6.21
N ALA A 79 -14.06 11.67 -5.29
CA ALA A 79 -12.89 11.75 -4.42
C ALA A 79 -12.73 10.52 -3.55
N CYS A 80 -11.49 10.09 -3.38
CA CYS A 80 -11.10 9.00 -2.51
C CYS A 80 -10.14 9.52 -1.44
N ALA A 81 -10.41 9.22 -0.19
CA ALA A 81 -9.47 9.48 0.88
C ALA A 81 -8.22 8.59 0.73
N GLY A 82 -7.13 9.02 1.33
CA GLY A 82 -5.86 8.32 1.24
C GLY A 82 -5.90 6.95 1.90
N TRP A 83 -5.27 5.97 1.28
CA TRP A 83 -5.05 4.67 1.90
C TRP A 83 -3.85 4.73 2.84
N GLY A 84 -3.89 3.95 3.90
CA GLY A 84 -2.74 3.72 4.75
C GLY A 84 -1.60 3.03 3.99
N ARG A 85 -0.41 3.06 4.57
CA ARG A 85 0.78 2.40 4.01
C ARG A 85 1.17 1.21 4.85
N ALA A 86 1.53 0.14 4.19
CA ALA A 86 1.91 -1.09 4.86
C ALA A 86 3.34 -1.02 5.41
N ILE A 87 3.55 -1.74 6.50
CA ILE A 87 4.84 -2.05 7.07
C ILE A 87 5.16 -3.50 6.71
N HIS A 88 6.27 -3.72 6.02
CA HIS A 88 6.73 -5.05 5.66
C HIS A 88 8.11 -5.32 6.24
N PRO A 89 8.19 -5.83 7.45
CA PRO A 89 9.44 -6.36 7.94
C PRO A 89 9.86 -7.58 7.10
N ILE A 90 11.17 -7.77 7.02
CA ILE A 90 11.78 -9.02 6.57
C ILE A 90 12.57 -9.52 7.75
N SER A 91 12.40 -10.77 8.09
CA SER A 91 13.29 -11.46 9.02
C SER A 91 14.13 -12.51 8.29
N ALA A 92 15.37 -12.65 8.71
CA ALA A 92 16.28 -13.64 8.18
C ALA A 92 17.12 -14.23 9.32
N GLY A 93 17.38 -15.50 9.26
CA GLY A 93 18.14 -16.20 10.28
C GLY A 93 18.33 -17.67 9.95
N HIS A 94 18.78 -18.44 10.93
CA HIS A 94 18.92 -19.88 10.83
C HIS A 94 17.86 -20.56 11.70
N ASP A 95 17.09 -21.47 11.11
CA ASP A 95 16.15 -22.31 11.83
C ASP A 95 16.89 -23.53 12.39
N GLY A 96 17.21 -23.48 13.67
CA GLY A 96 17.96 -24.57 14.33
C GLY A 96 17.19 -25.89 14.47
N ALA A 97 15.85 -25.84 14.40
CA ALA A 97 15.03 -27.05 14.46
C ALA A 97 15.00 -27.82 13.13
N ARG A 98 15.06 -27.08 12.02
CA ARG A 98 15.00 -27.63 10.65
C ARG A 98 16.36 -27.61 9.94
N ASP A 99 17.39 -27.07 10.59
CA ASP A 99 18.77 -26.97 10.09
C ASP A 99 18.87 -26.31 8.71
N HIS A 100 18.20 -25.14 8.52
CA HIS A 100 18.31 -24.37 7.31
C HIS A 100 18.16 -22.85 7.54
N ASP A 101 18.73 -22.07 6.64
CA ASP A 101 18.55 -20.62 6.65
C ASP A 101 17.17 -20.23 6.11
N PHE A 102 16.58 -19.20 6.69
CA PHE A 102 15.29 -18.67 6.22
C PHE A 102 15.35 -17.18 5.94
N ILE A 103 14.51 -16.76 5.00
CA ILE A 103 14.15 -15.36 4.76
C ILE A 103 12.63 -15.31 4.68
N MET A 104 12.02 -14.53 5.56
CA MET A 104 10.57 -14.40 5.66
C MET A 104 10.12 -12.97 5.43
N TYR A 105 9.14 -12.76 4.55
CA TYR A 105 8.39 -11.52 4.42
C TYR A 105 7.18 -11.54 5.35
N HIS A 106 7.04 -10.52 6.17
CA HIS A 106 5.87 -10.37 7.04
C HIS A 106 4.76 -9.61 6.29
N TRP A 107 3.88 -10.34 5.61
CA TRP A 107 2.80 -9.77 4.81
C TRP A 107 1.57 -9.31 5.62
N HIS A 108 1.59 -9.50 6.93
CA HIS A 108 0.45 -9.23 7.79
C HIS A 108 0.23 -7.75 8.14
N GLY A 109 1.22 -6.90 7.91
CA GLY A 109 1.15 -5.45 8.20
C GLY A 109 0.39 -4.66 7.13
N MET A 110 -0.85 -5.08 6.80
CA MET A 110 -1.64 -4.46 5.75
C MET A 110 -2.42 -3.24 6.24
N PRO A 111 -2.51 -2.18 5.41
CA PRO A 111 -3.24 -0.97 5.75
C PRO A 111 -4.75 -1.09 5.49
N GLY A 112 -5.49 -0.11 5.99
CA GLY A 112 -6.86 0.16 5.58
C GLY A 112 -6.96 1.03 4.34
N ALA A 113 -8.07 0.93 3.64
CA ALA A 113 -8.43 1.79 2.50
C ALA A 113 -8.98 3.13 2.97
N GLY A 114 -8.83 4.16 2.16
CA GLY A 114 -9.56 5.41 2.34
C GLY A 114 -11.05 5.26 2.06
N ALA A 115 -11.86 6.10 2.69
CA ALA A 115 -13.28 6.19 2.42
C ALA A 115 -13.55 6.86 1.07
N VAL A 116 -14.72 6.59 0.52
CA VAL A 116 -15.28 7.28 -0.65
C VAL A 116 -16.68 7.77 -0.32
N GLU A 117 -17.25 8.64 -1.15
CA GLU A 117 -18.63 9.06 -0.92
C GLU A 117 -19.58 7.85 -0.93
N GLY A 118 -20.43 7.77 0.10
CA GLY A 118 -21.39 6.69 0.27
C GLY A 118 -20.88 5.45 0.97
N ARG A 119 -19.58 5.35 1.29
CA ARG A 119 -19.02 4.13 1.87
C ARG A 119 -17.76 4.34 2.69
N ASP A 120 -17.70 3.68 3.82
CA ASP A 120 -16.49 3.57 4.63
C ASP A 120 -15.39 2.78 3.90
N GLY A 121 -14.15 3.05 4.25
CA GLY A 121 -12.99 2.31 3.75
C GLY A 121 -12.94 0.89 4.32
N PHE A 122 -12.46 -0.06 3.51
CA PHE A 122 -12.24 -1.43 3.97
C PHE A 122 -11.04 -1.51 4.91
N GLY A 123 -11.19 -2.23 6.02
CA GLY A 123 -10.06 -2.59 6.88
C GLY A 123 -9.16 -3.63 6.22
N GLN A 124 -7.86 -3.60 6.53
CA GLN A 124 -6.89 -4.63 6.12
C GLN A 124 -6.96 -5.01 4.63
N ILE A 125 -7.03 -4.03 3.74
CA ILE A 125 -7.29 -4.32 2.32
C ILE A 125 -6.03 -4.62 1.50
N GLY A 126 -4.88 -4.28 1.99
CA GLY A 126 -3.63 -4.46 1.26
C GLY A 126 -3.09 -3.18 0.61
N HIS A 127 -2.12 -3.34 -0.27
CA HIS A 127 -1.50 -2.22 -0.95
C HIS A 127 -2.41 -1.57 -1.99
N LEU A 128 -2.39 -0.25 -2.04
CA LEU A 128 -3.13 0.51 -3.05
C LEU A 128 -2.74 0.12 -4.49
N ASN A 129 -1.46 -0.11 -4.74
CA ASN A 129 -0.96 -0.53 -6.05
C ASN A 129 -1.40 -1.94 -6.49
N ALA A 130 -1.95 -2.73 -5.58
CA ALA A 130 -2.62 -4.00 -5.88
C ALA A 130 -4.15 -3.86 -5.88
N LEU A 131 -4.68 -2.64 -5.73
CA LEU A 131 -6.10 -2.34 -5.63
C LEU A 131 -6.84 -3.19 -4.59
N GLY A 132 -6.15 -3.55 -3.51
CA GLY A 132 -6.72 -4.36 -2.44
C GLY A 132 -6.93 -5.83 -2.76
N GLY A 133 -6.39 -6.33 -3.86
CA GLY A 133 -6.57 -7.72 -4.29
C GLY A 133 -5.58 -8.72 -3.66
N LEU A 134 -4.97 -8.39 -2.53
CA LEU A 134 -4.02 -9.29 -1.88
C LEU A 134 -4.73 -10.26 -0.93
N THR A 135 -4.46 -11.54 -1.11
CA THR A 135 -4.79 -12.57 -0.12
C THR A 135 -3.65 -12.64 0.90
N ILE A 136 -3.98 -12.48 2.16
CA ILE A 136 -3.01 -12.61 3.25
C ILE A 136 -2.89 -14.10 3.59
N PRO A 137 -1.67 -14.64 3.66
CA PRO A 137 -1.46 -16.03 4.06
C PRO A 137 -2.02 -16.31 5.45
N ASN A 138 -2.42 -17.56 5.69
CA ASN A 138 -2.81 -18.01 7.02
C ASN A 138 -1.59 -17.96 7.97
N LEU A 139 -1.81 -17.55 9.21
CA LEU A 139 -0.75 -17.47 10.23
C LEU A 139 -0.14 -18.85 10.51
N GLU A 140 -0.96 -19.87 10.57
CA GLU A 140 -0.54 -21.25 10.84
C GLU A 140 0.39 -21.79 9.74
N ASP A 141 0.18 -21.39 8.47
CA ASP A 141 1.10 -21.75 7.38
C ASP A 141 2.49 -21.11 7.60
N TYR A 142 2.50 -19.86 8.07
CA TYR A 142 3.76 -19.18 8.40
C TYR A 142 4.49 -19.83 9.56
N GLU A 143 3.79 -20.22 10.62
CA GLU A 143 4.37 -20.92 11.78
C GLU A 143 4.89 -22.31 11.40
N GLN A 144 4.26 -22.95 10.42
CA GLN A 144 4.77 -24.23 9.89
C GLN A 144 6.02 -24.07 9.02
N LEU A 145 6.15 -22.98 8.29
CA LEU A 145 7.23 -22.74 7.34
C LEU A 145 8.45 -22.07 7.97
N TYR A 146 8.23 -21.23 8.97
CA TYR A 146 9.25 -20.38 9.57
C TYR A 146 9.31 -20.53 11.09
N PRO A 147 10.47 -20.30 11.74
CA PRO A 147 10.61 -20.37 13.18
C PRO A 147 10.01 -19.14 13.88
N VAL A 148 8.74 -18.94 13.71
CA VAL A 148 8.00 -17.80 14.27
C VAL A 148 6.69 -18.28 14.88
N ARG A 149 6.20 -17.52 15.87
CA ARG A 149 4.88 -17.70 16.46
C ARG A 149 4.15 -16.37 16.53
N TYR A 150 2.93 -16.33 16.03
CA TYR A 150 2.08 -15.15 16.11
C TYR A 150 1.33 -15.14 17.45
N ILE A 151 1.68 -14.18 18.29
CA ILE A 151 1.05 -14.01 19.60
C ILE A 151 -0.28 -13.30 19.48
N ARG A 152 -0.34 -12.33 18.54
CA ARG A 152 -1.53 -11.51 18.31
C ARG A 152 -1.57 -11.04 16.87
N GLN A 153 -2.76 -11.05 16.27
CA GLN A 153 -3.08 -10.35 15.04
C GLN A 153 -4.53 -9.88 15.11
N GLU A 154 -4.73 -8.59 15.07
CA GLU A 154 -6.05 -7.99 15.17
C GLU A 154 -6.16 -6.69 14.40
N LEU A 155 -7.38 -6.28 14.10
CA LEU A 155 -7.62 -4.96 13.52
C LEU A 155 -7.29 -3.90 14.56
N ARG A 156 -6.53 -2.89 14.15
CA ARG A 156 -6.17 -1.77 15.03
C ARG A 156 -7.42 -0.98 15.40
N CYS A 157 -7.71 -0.88 16.69
CA CYS A 157 -8.80 -0.05 17.19
C CYS A 157 -8.59 1.41 16.79
N ASP A 158 -9.65 2.05 16.30
CA ASP A 158 -9.68 3.46 15.91
C ASP A 158 -8.58 3.90 14.92
N GLY A 159 -7.99 2.96 14.18
CA GLY A 159 -6.96 3.26 13.16
C GLY A 159 -7.49 3.98 11.93
N GLY A 160 -8.78 3.91 11.65
CA GLY A 160 -9.40 4.60 10.51
C GLY A 160 -9.68 6.08 10.79
N GLY A 161 -9.32 6.96 9.85
CA GLY A 161 -9.59 8.40 9.97
C GLY A 161 -11.07 8.71 10.11
N PRO A 162 -11.47 9.56 11.07
CA PRO A 162 -12.86 9.95 11.26
C PRO A 162 -13.32 10.94 10.20
N GLY A 163 -14.58 10.83 9.82
CA GLY A 163 -15.24 11.69 8.83
C GLY A 163 -16.71 11.28 8.68
N LYS A 164 -17.42 11.88 7.73
CA LYS A 164 -18.77 11.44 7.35
C LYS A 164 -18.77 9.96 6.94
N TRP A 165 -17.75 9.56 6.22
CA TRP A 165 -17.40 8.18 5.90
C TRP A 165 -16.05 7.88 6.54
N ARG A 166 -15.95 6.79 7.28
CA ARG A 166 -14.75 6.46 8.05
C ARG A 166 -13.73 5.74 7.18
N GLY A 167 -12.44 6.06 7.35
CA GLY A 167 -11.35 5.27 6.79
C GLY A 167 -11.31 3.85 7.36
N GLY A 168 -10.83 2.89 6.58
CA GLY A 168 -10.58 1.54 7.03
C GLY A 168 -9.41 1.46 8.01
N THR A 169 -9.45 0.49 8.92
CA THR A 169 -8.37 0.27 9.87
C THR A 169 -7.29 -0.67 9.33
N GLY A 170 -6.08 -0.50 9.80
CA GLY A 170 -4.96 -1.43 9.56
C GLY A 170 -4.94 -2.57 10.56
N ILE A 171 -3.82 -3.29 10.56
CA ILE A 171 -3.55 -4.44 11.44
C ILE A 171 -2.49 -4.08 12.47
N GLU A 172 -2.66 -4.64 13.65
CA GLU A 172 -1.62 -4.74 14.67
C GLU A 172 -1.30 -6.22 14.89
N TYR A 173 -0.01 -6.59 14.87
CA TYR A 173 0.39 -7.95 15.14
C TYR A 173 1.68 -8.01 15.95
N THR A 174 1.82 -9.06 16.74
CA THR A 174 3.01 -9.40 17.51
C THR A 174 3.48 -10.78 17.12
N VAL A 175 4.75 -10.89 16.75
CA VAL A 175 5.39 -12.14 16.38
C VAL A 175 6.62 -12.37 17.25
N GLU A 176 6.81 -13.59 17.71
CA GLU A 176 8.01 -14.07 18.38
C GLU A 176 8.80 -14.99 17.46
N THR A 177 10.10 -15.07 17.68
CA THR A 177 10.97 -16.08 17.06
C THR A 177 11.84 -16.71 18.13
N ASP A 178 11.94 -18.04 18.11
CA ASP A 178 12.76 -18.80 19.04
C ASP A 178 14.23 -18.89 18.59
N ASN A 179 14.54 -18.38 17.40
CA ASN A 179 15.87 -18.39 16.82
C ASN A 179 16.43 -16.98 16.70
N PRO A 180 17.75 -16.78 16.81
CA PRO A 180 18.38 -15.52 16.47
C PRO A 180 18.03 -15.13 15.04
N ALA A 181 17.48 -13.92 14.87
CA ALA A 181 17.10 -13.41 13.55
C ALA A 181 17.40 -11.92 13.43
N VAL A 182 17.71 -11.49 12.22
CA VAL A 182 17.83 -10.09 11.85
C VAL A 182 16.50 -9.61 11.26
N PHE A 183 15.96 -8.54 11.82
CA PHE A 183 14.76 -7.90 11.32
C PHE A 183 15.12 -6.64 10.53
N TYR A 184 14.69 -6.58 9.31
CA TYR A 184 14.84 -5.41 8.44
C TYR A 184 13.46 -4.80 8.17
N PHE A 185 13.23 -3.59 8.70
CA PHE A 185 11.95 -2.90 8.55
C PHE A 185 11.93 -2.04 7.30
N ARG A 186 10.95 -2.28 6.44
CA ARG A 186 10.64 -1.46 5.28
C ARG A 186 9.25 -0.90 5.44
N SER A 187 9.16 0.42 5.50
CA SER A 187 7.89 1.10 5.72
C SER A 187 7.90 2.51 5.15
N GLU A 188 6.72 3.03 4.94
CA GLU A 188 6.45 4.45 4.75
C GLU A 188 5.35 4.89 5.72
N GLY A 189 5.25 6.20 5.96
CA GLY A 189 4.22 6.73 6.86
C GLY A 189 4.50 6.49 8.34
N LEU A 190 5.78 6.32 8.73
CA LEU A 190 6.20 6.21 10.13
C LEU A 190 6.21 7.55 10.88
N GLY A 191 6.06 8.64 10.17
CA GLY A 191 5.88 9.98 10.73
C GLY A 191 4.40 10.37 10.69
N PRO A 192 4.03 11.44 9.99
CA PRO A 192 2.63 11.82 9.86
C PRO A 192 1.81 10.70 9.21
N PRO A 193 0.53 10.53 9.58
CA PRO A 193 -0.36 9.55 8.98
C PRO A 193 -0.36 9.66 7.46
N SER A 194 -0.27 8.52 6.78
CA SER A 194 -0.17 8.46 5.30
C SER A 194 -1.53 8.48 4.60
N GLY A 195 -2.59 8.06 5.31
CA GLY A 195 -3.95 8.13 4.82
C GLY A 195 -4.53 9.52 5.08
N TYR A 196 -4.53 10.38 4.06
CA TYR A 196 -5.13 11.72 4.17
C TYR A 196 -6.66 11.66 4.16
N GLY A 197 -7.32 12.58 4.86
CA GLY A 197 -8.76 12.81 4.76
C GLY A 197 -9.10 13.54 3.45
N ALA A 198 -10.22 13.18 2.81
CA ALA A 198 -10.80 13.92 1.70
C ALA A 198 -11.93 14.80 2.27
N HIS A 199 -12.13 16.01 1.71
CA HIS A 199 -13.20 16.96 2.13
C HIS A 199 -13.36 17.00 3.65
N ASP A 200 -12.96 17.80 4.41
CA ASP A 200 -13.12 17.93 5.89
C ASP A 200 -12.95 16.63 6.72
N GLY A 201 -12.63 15.50 6.08
CA GLY A 201 -12.28 14.27 6.76
C GLY A 201 -10.88 14.35 7.36
N HIS A 202 -10.63 13.59 8.43
CA HIS A 202 -9.34 13.55 9.08
C HIS A 202 -8.48 12.36 8.60
N ALA A 203 -7.17 12.51 8.78
CA ALA A 203 -6.24 11.42 8.51
C ALA A 203 -6.46 10.25 9.49
N GLY A 204 -6.11 9.04 9.06
CA GLY A 204 -6.04 7.88 9.94
C GLY A 204 -4.87 7.95 10.92
N ALA A 205 -4.90 7.12 11.96
CA ALA A 205 -3.84 7.04 12.99
C ALA A 205 -2.76 6.01 12.64
#